data_319c2e549409baa11d77a385410108cc
#
_entry.id   319c2e549409baa11d77a385410108cc
#
_cell.length_a   1.000
_cell.length_b   1.000
_cell.length_c   1.000
_cell.angle_alpha   90.00
_cell.angle_beta   90.00
_cell.angle_gamma   90.00
#
_symmetry.space_group_name_H-M   'P 1'
#
loop_
_entity.id
_entity.type
_entity.pdbx_description
1 polymer ?
#
loop_
_entity_poly.entity_id
_entity_poly.type
_entity_poly.pdbx_seq_one_letter_code
_entity_poly.pdbx_strand_id
1 'polypeptide(L)'
;MEVVSQNIANAQVTRGADGKPYQRQQVVFESVLNDHLSQSGPGQYAVHVSRVDKDQRPFQMVFQPGHPDADKKTGLVAMPNININEEMVDMIASSRAYEANIAVVKNARQMAMQTLSIGKH
;
A
#
# COMPACT_ATOMS: atom_id res chain seq x y z
N MET A 1 2.42 0.63 3.14
CA MET A 1 3.38 -0.40 3.60
C MET A 1 2.69 -1.70 3.96
N GLU A 2 1.67 -1.71 4.81
CA GLU A 2 0.97 -2.92 5.24
C GLU A 2 0.42 -3.75 4.06
N VAL A 3 -0.31 -3.13 3.13
CA VAL A 3 -0.87 -3.79 1.94
C VAL A 3 0.23 -4.39 1.06
N VAL A 4 1.33 -3.68 0.86
CA VAL A 4 2.49 -4.18 0.09
C VAL A 4 3.11 -5.39 0.78
N SER A 5 3.29 -5.33 2.09
CA SER A 5 3.79 -6.46 2.88
C SER A 5 2.86 -7.69 2.80
N GLN A 6 1.55 -7.48 2.85
CA GLN A 6 0.56 -8.55 2.67
C GLN A 6 0.63 -9.16 1.26
N ASN A 7 0.78 -8.32 0.22
CA ASN A 7 0.94 -8.80 -1.15
C ASN A 7 2.18 -9.69 -1.29
N ILE A 8 3.33 -9.25 -0.75
CA ILE A 8 4.57 -10.04 -0.79
C ILE A 8 4.40 -11.36 -0.04
N ALA A 9 3.84 -11.32 1.17
CA ALA A 9 3.63 -12.51 1.98
C ALA A 9 2.72 -13.55 1.29
N ASN A 10 1.77 -13.08 0.48
CA ASN A 10 0.81 -13.94 -0.22
C ASN A 10 1.14 -14.17 -1.71
N ALA A 11 2.33 -13.78 -2.16
CA ALA A 11 2.71 -13.86 -3.57
C ALA A 11 2.74 -15.29 -4.14
N GLN A 12 2.79 -16.30 -3.28
CA GLN A 12 2.80 -17.73 -3.68
C GLN A 12 1.54 -18.50 -3.23
N VAL A 13 0.54 -17.81 -2.72
CA VAL A 13 -0.69 -18.45 -2.24
C VAL A 13 -1.61 -18.77 -3.41
N THR A 14 -1.62 -20.03 -3.81
CA THR A 14 -2.44 -20.56 -4.93
C THR A 14 -3.90 -20.82 -4.52
N ARG A 15 -4.17 -20.98 -3.21
CA ARG A 15 -5.49 -21.25 -2.70
C ARG A 15 -5.77 -20.48 -1.42
N GLY A 16 -6.58 -19.46 -1.53
CA GLY A 16 -7.11 -18.70 -0.40
C GLY A 16 -8.34 -19.35 0.24
N ALA A 17 -8.92 -18.68 1.21
CA ALA A 17 -10.13 -19.14 1.89
C ALA A 17 -11.35 -19.31 0.96
N ASP A 18 -11.38 -18.57 -0.14
CA ASP A 18 -12.40 -18.61 -1.21
C ASP A 18 -12.09 -19.64 -2.31
N GLY A 19 -11.02 -20.43 -2.14
CA GLY A 19 -10.59 -21.45 -3.09
C GLY A 19 -9.91 -20.89 -4.35
N LYS A 20 -9.65 -19.59 -4.42
CA LYS A 20 -8.97 -18.90 -5.53
C LYS A 20 -7.57 -18.47 -5.11
N PRO A 21 -6.67 -18.18 -6.07
CA PRO A 21 -5.38 -17.57 -5.76
C PRO A 21 -5.57 -16.22 -5.07
N TYR A 22 -4.59 -15.84 -4.25
CA TYR A 22 -4.59 -14.50 -3.67
C TYR A 22 -4.56 -13.44 -4.76
N GLN A 23 -5.40 -12.44 -4.63
CA GLN A 23 -5.47 -11.33 -5.57
C GLN A 23 -4.78 -10.10 -4.98
N ARG A 24 -3.87 -9.50 -5.75
CA ARG A 24 -3.13 -8.30 -5.35
C ARG A 24 -4.08 -7.23 -4.83
N GLN A 25 -3.76 -6.63 -3.71
CA GLN A 25 -4.49 -5.50 -3.16
C GLN A 25 -3.74 -4.21 -3.42
N GLN A 26 -4.47 -3.14 -3.69
CA GLN A 26 -3.92 -1.81 -3.87
C GLN A 26 -4.71 -0.79 -3.06
N VAL A 27 -3.99 0.21 -2.55
CA VAL A 27 -4.60 1.30 -1.78
C VAL A 27 -5.04 2.39 -2.72
N VAL A 28 -6.30 2.80 -2.61
CA VAL A 28 -6.85 3.95 -3.33
C VAL A 28 -6.91 5.13 -2.38
N PHE A 29 -6.20 6.20 -2.75
CA PHE A 29 -6.22 7.46 -2.03
C PHE A 29 -7.25 8.41 -2.66
N GLU A 30 -7.95 9.13 -1.83
CA GLU A 30 -8.89 10.16 -2.26
C GLU A 30 -8.58 11.47 -1.57
N SER A 31 -8.60 12.56 -2.33
CA SER A 31 -8.49 13.90 -1.78
C SER A 31 -9.87 14.43 -1.46
N VAL A 32 -10.11 14.75 -0.20
CA VAL A 32 -11.37 15.34 0.25
C VAL A 32 -11.14 16.81 0.57
N LEU A 33 -11.97 17.65 -0.03
CA LEU A 33 -12.07 19.04 0.35
C LEU A 33 -12.74 19.13 1.73
N ASN A 34 -12.04 19.69 2.69
CA ASN A 34 -12.56 19.83 4.04
C ASN A 34 -13.52 21.04 4.09
N ASP A 35 -14.78 20.81 3.78
CA ASP A 35 -15.85 21.85 3.69
C ASP A 35 -16.09 22.60 5.00
N HIS A 36 -15.70 22.00 6.12
CA HIS A 36 -15.88 22.63 7.43
C HIS A 36 -14.91 23.79 7.73
N LEU A 37 -13.88 23.97 6.90
CA LEU A 37 -12.90 25.07 7.03
C LEU A 37 -13.10 26.18 5.97
N SER A 38 -14.14 26.11 5.16
CA SER A 38 -14.41 27.08 4.09
C SER A 38 -14.78 28.49 4.56
N GLN A 39 -14.88 28.73 5.87
CA GLN A 39 -15.10 30.09 6.41
C GLN A 39 -13.81 30.90 6.64
N SER A 40 -12.61 30.33 6.45
CA SER A 40 -11.37 31.00 6.89
C SER A 40 -10.19 30.93 5.92
N GLY A 41 -10.39 30.63 4.62
CA GLY A 41 -9.26 30.67 3.68
C GLY A 41 -9.35 29.65 2.53
N PRO A 42 -8.34 29.59 1.64
CA PRO A 42 -8.30 28.64 0.55
C PRO A 42 -8.41 27.20 1.09
N GLY A 43 -9.38 26.44 0.57
CA GLY A 43 -9.75 25.12 1.05
C GLY A 43 -8.54 24.19 1.25
N GLN A 44 -8.44 23.60 2.42
CA GLN A 44 -7.40 22.62 2.72
C GLN A 44 -7.85 21.25 2.20
N TYR A 45 -7.05 20.67 1.32
CA TYR A 45 -7.24 19.31 0.85
C TYR A 45 -6.55 18.33 1.81
N ALA A 46 -7.30 17.36 2.29
CA ALA A 46 -6.74 16.24 3.03
C ALA A 46 -6.77 14.99 2.15
N VAL A 47 -5.67 14.26 2.12
CA VAL A 47 -5.58 12.95 1.47
C VAL A 47 -5.79 11.87 2.51
N HIS A 48 -6.75 10.99 2.27
CA HIS A 48 -6.95 9.82 3.13
C HIS A 48 -7.09 8.55 2.29
N VAL A 49 -6.88 7.41 2.94
CA VAL A 49 -7.12 6.11 2.32
C VAL A 49 -8.63 5.94 2.19
N SER A 50 -9.13 5.93 0.95
CA SER A 50 -10.56 5.75 0.67
C SER A 50 -10.95 4.30 0.83
N ARG A 51 -10.20 3.41 0.18
CA ARG A 51 -10.48 1.98 0.19
C ARG A 51 -9.25 1.18 -0.25
N VAL A 52 -9.32 -0.12 0.01
CA VAL A 52 -8.37 -1.09 -0.55
C VAL A 52 -9.11 -1.89 -1.61
N ASP A 53 -8.67 -1.78 -2.85
CA ASP A 53 -9.26 -2.49 -3.99
C ASP A 53 -8.41 -3.71 -4.37
N LYS A 54 -9.07 -4.71 -4.96
CA LYS A 54 -8.38 -5.84 -5.57
C LYS A 54 -8.01 -5.52 -7.01
N ASP A 55 -6.76 -5.77 -7.37
CA ASP A 55 -6.24 -5.57 -8.72
C ASP A 55 -6.92 -6.56 -9.70
N GLN A 56 -7.46 -6.03 -10.80
CA GLN A 56 -8.22 -6.81 -11.78
C GLN A 56 -7.34 -7.50 -12.84
N ARG A 57 -6.02 -7.40 -12.73
CA ARG A 57 -5.11 -8.11 -13.62
C ARG A 57 -5.32 -9.62 -13.53
N PRO A 58 -5.21 -10.37 -14.65
CA PRO A 58 -5.39 -11.81 -14.64
C PRO A 58 -4.32 -12.50 -13.78
N PHE A 59 -4.67 -13.66 -13.23
CA PHE A 59 -3.72 -14.52 -12.53
C PHE A 59 -2.62 -15.02 -13.46
N GLN A 60 -1.44 -15.26 -12.91
CA GLN A 60 -0.34 -15.86 -13.65
C GLN A 60 -0.54 -17.36 -13.74
N MET A 61 -0.49 -17.91 -14.96
CA MET A 61 -0.58 -19.35 -15.17
C MET A 61 0.82 -19.95 -15.31
N VAL A 62 1.19 -20.79 -14.39
CA VAL A 62 2.53 -21.42 -14.33
C VAL A 62 2.39 -22.93 -14.50
N PHE A 63 3.22 -23.52 -15.37
CA PHE A 63 3.22 -24.96 -15.60
C PHE A 63 3.95 -25.69 -14.47
N GLN A 64 3.18 -26.33 -13.59
CA GLN A 64 3.67 -27.14 -12.46
C GLN A 64 2.77 -28.37 -12.26
N PRO A 65 2.92 -29.42 -13.07
CA PRO A 65 2.02 -30.59 -13.03
C PRO A 65 2.07 -31.39 -11.73
N GLY A 66 3.11 -31.23 -10.92
CA GLY A 66 3.24 -31.84 -9.60
C GLY A 66 2.59 -31.06 -8.45
N HIS A 67 2.04 -29.87 -8.73
CA HIS A 67 1.43 -29.06 -7.69
C HIS A 67 0.03 -29.56 -7.33
N PRO A 68 -0.38 -29.57 -6.04
CA PRO A 68 -1.70 -30.06 -5.62
C PRO A 68 -2.87 -29.28 -6.25
N ASP A 69 -2.66 -28.01 -6.55
CA ASP A 69 -3.67 -27.13 -7.16
C ASP A 69 -3.53 -27.04 -8.70
N ALA A 70 -2.72 -27.92 -9.32
CA ALA A 70 -2.59 -27.95 -10.76
C ALA A 70 -3.84 -28.53 -11.43
N ASP A 71 -4.24 -27.94 -12.55
CA ASP A 71 -5.28 -28.53 -13.40
C ASP A 71 -4.77 -29.87 -13.97
N LYS A 72 -5.52 -30.94 -13.71
CA LYS A 72 -5.17 -32.32 -14.13
C LYS A 72 -5.04 -32.49 -15.64
N LYS A 73 -5.65 -31.59 -16.44
CA LYS A 73 -5.61 -31.66 -17.90
C LYS A 73 -4.47 -30.87 -18.50
N THR A 74 -4.17 -29.71 -17.96
CA THR A 74 -3.20 -28.78 -18.53
C THR A 74 -1.88 -28.72 -17.74
N GLY A 75 -1.87 -29.17 -16.48
CA GLY A 75 -0.73 -29.06 -15.58
C GLY A 75 -0.42 -27.63 -15.16
N LEU A 76 -1.34 -26.70 -15.41
CA LEU A 76 -1.18 -25.29 -15.07
C LEU A 76 -1.72 -24.99 -13.66
N VAL A 77 -0.99 -24.14 -12.93
CA VAL A 77 -1.40 -23.60 -11.63
C VAL A 77 -1.66 -22.12 -11.79
N ALA A 78 -2.80 -21.67 -11.28
CA ALA A 78 -3.08 -20.24 -11.19
C ALA A 78 -2.34 -19.66 -9.98
N MET A 79 -1.42 -18.76 -10.23
CA MET A 79 -0.65 -18.03 -9.21
C MET A 79 -1.23 -16.62 -9.02
N PRO A 80 -1.01 -15.98 -7.86
CA PRO A 80 -1.39 -14.59 -7.66
C PRO A 80 -0.87 -13.65 -8.73
N ASN A 81 -1.63 -12.59 -9.02
CA ASN A 81 -1.25 -11.53 -9.97
C ASN A 81 -0.26 -10.51 -9.35
N ILE A 82 0.73 -10.99 -8.62
CA ILE A 82 1.70 -10.19 -7.88
C ILE A 82 3.07 -10.30 -8.56
N ASN A 83 3.67 -9.15 -8.82
CA ASN A 83 5.06 -9.06 -9.22
C ASN A 83 5.90 -8.63 -8.00
N ILE A 84 6.69 -9.54 -7.45
CA ILE A 84 7.50 -9.30 -6.26
C ILE A 84 8.42 -8.10 -6.44
N ASN A 85 8.98 -7.90 -7.64
CA ASN A 85 9.87 -6.77 -7.90
C ASN A 85 9.12 -5.42 -7.82
N GLU A 86 7.91 -5.34 -8.35
CA GLU A 86 7.05 -4.15 -8.22
C GLU A 86 6.72 -3.87 -6.75
N GLU A 87 6.31 -4.89 -6.00
CA GLU A 87 5.99 -4.75 -4.57
C GLU A 87 7.21 -4.34 -3.74
N MET A 88 8.40 -4.85 -4.07
CA MET A 88 9.63 -4.43 -3.39
C MET A 88 9.97 -2.96 -3.67
N VAL A 89 9.79 -2.47 -4.89
CA VAL A 89 9.97 -1.06 -5.23
C VAL A 89 8.97 -0.19 -4.46
N ASP A 90 7.71 -0.61 -4.42
CA ASP A 90 6.65 0.09 -3.68
C ASP A 90 6.93 0.11 -2.17
N MET A 91 7.49 -0.98 -1.63
CA MET A 91 7.91 -1.05 -0.23
C MET A 91 9.03 -0.06 0.07
N ILE A 92 10.06 -0.02 -0.76
CA ILE A 92 11.18 0.92 -0.60
C ILE A 92 10.68 2.37 -0.69
N ALA A 93 9.83 2.68 -1.67
CA ALA A 93 9.25 4.02 -1.84
C ALA A 93 8.41 4.42 -0.62
N SER A 94 7.58 3.51 -0.12
CA SER A 94 6.76 3.72 1.08
C SER A 94 7.61 3.92 2.34
N SER A 95 8.70 3.16 2.49
CA SER A 95 9.63 3.30 3.61
C SER A 95 10.31 4.66 3.60
N ARG A 96 10.80 5.09 2.43
CA ARG A 96 11.44 6.40 2.28
C ARG A 96 10.47 7.55 2.55
N ALA A 97 9.22 7.46 2.08
CA ALA A 97 8.19 8.44 2.36
C ALA A 97 7.89 8.53 3.87
N TYR A 98 7.83 7.39 4.55
CA TYR A 98 7.62 7.33 5.99
C TYR A 98 8.80 7.97 6.77
N GLU A 99 10.04 7.65 6.40
CA GLU A 99 11.23 8.25 7.00
C GLU A 99 11.27 9.76 6.80
N ALA A 100 10.96 10.24 5.58
CA ALA A 100 10.88 11.67 5.28
C ALA A 100 9.82 12.37 6.14
N ASN A 101 8.63 11.78 6.28
CA ASN A 101 7.58 12.33 7.12
C ASN A 101 7.99 12.41 8.60
N ILE A 102 8.66 11.40 9.13
CA ILE A 102 9.21 11.44 10.49
C ILE A 102 10.23 12.58 10.64
N ALA A 103 11.13 12.76 9.66
CA ALA A 103 12.11 13.84 9.68
C ALA A 103 11.44 15.22 9.70
N VAL A 104 10.40 15.40 8.88
CA VAL A 104 9.61 16.65 8.86
C VAL A 104 8.98 16.94 10.24
N VAL A 105 8.35 15.93 10.85
CA VAL A 105 7.74 16.08 12.18
C VAL A 105 8.78 16.44 13.24
N LYS A 106 9.96 15.78 13.22
CA LYS A 106 11.05 16.10 14.15
C LYS A 106 11.55 17.54 13.98
N ASN A 107 11.75 17.98 12.73
CA ASN A 107 12.20 19.32 12.42
C ASN A 107 11.16 20.37 12.85
N ALA A 108 9.88 20.13 12.55
CA ALA A 108 8.80 21.02 12.98
C ALA A 108 8.75 21.16 14.52
N ARG A 109 8.88 20.04 15.23
CA ARG A 109 8.93 20.05 16.69
C ARG A 109 10.14 20.84 17.21
N GLN A 110 11.31 20.66 16.61
CA GLN A 110 12.52 21.38 17.00
C GLN A 110 12.38 22.88 16.78
N MET A 111 11.84 23.31 15.63
CA MET A 111 11.55 24.72 15.36
C MET A 111 10.57 25.31 16.37
N ALA A 112 9.49 24.58 16.70
CA ALA A 112 8.53 25.02 17.70
C ALA A 112 9.19 25.21 19.08
N MET A 113 10.05 24.28 19.50
CA MET A 113 10.79 24.38 20.77
C MET A 113 11.75 25.57 20.77
N GLN A 114 12.45 25.84 19.66
CA GLN A 114 13.34 26.99 19.53
C GLN A 114 12.55 28.30 19.62
N THR A 115 11.41 28.38 18.92
CA THR A 115 10.53 29.57 18.96
C THR A 115 10.05 29.85 20.39
N LEU A 116 9.63 28.80 21.13
CA LEU A 116 9.22 28.93 22.52
C LEU A 116 10.37 29.36 23.43
N SER A 117 11.61 28.93 23.15
CA SER A 117 12.79 29.34 23.94
C SER A 117 13.15 30.80 23.73
N ILE A 118 12.99 31.32 22.52
CA ILE A 118 13.20 32.74 22.16
C ILE A 118 12.11 33.62 22.82
N GLY A 119 10.87 33.15 22.87
CA GLY A 119 9.76 33.88 23.50
C GLY A 119 9.81 33.95 25.05
N LYS A 120 10.74 33.23 25.71
CA LYS A 120 10.95 33.30 27.15
C LYS A 120 11.97 34.34 27.60
N HIS A 121 12.56 35.01 26.69
CA HIS A 121 13.44 36.14 26.93
C HIS A 121 12.72 37.45 26.62
#